data_a11e2ec5a85d991a0247fee808ce2eaf
#
_entry.id   a11e2ec5a85d991a0247fee808ce2eaf
#
_cell.length_a   1.000
_cell.length_b   1.000
_cell.length_c   1.000
_cell.angle_alpha   90.00
_cell.angle_beta   90.00
_cell.angle_gamma   90.00
#
_symmetry.space_group_name_H-M   'P 1'
#
loop_
_entity.id
_entity.type
_entity.pdbx_description
1 polymer ?
#
loop_
_entity_poly.entity_id
_entity_poly.type
_entity_poly.pdbx_seq_one_letter_code
_entity_poly.pdbx_strand_id
1 'polypeptide(L)'
;MKFSKYNIIHTTENQEHILFNSLWGSTFVISPSVKQAIESSNPTLLTEEENRLFIKYNALIPDEYNESCIYNHFYNKSRYGKKCLTATVLLTWSCNFRCIYCYEGAGELRCENMTKNRAGAIANFLIKCSEEQRGELIHVVLFGGEPLLNIDVGFHMLGILKEYCLTSHKELQCSLVTNGSLLTEEIVSGLLNYNCKFVQITLDGPEYIHNCRRVAKDGSGTFQKVLHGITIMEEFCSQIHTYIRINVDKNNVDSIPMLLDTLKDLGISHSQVDFGITRDSTSACSSYKSNCLPEEYLPDILNELWKYSEANMFSKYPQPMRKWTCLLYTSDAADE
;
A
#
# COMPACT_ATOMS: atom_id res chain seq x y z
N MET A 1 -23.25 -0.28 -31.76
CA MET A 1 -22.84 -0.51 -30.33
C MET A 1 -21.90 -1.67 -30.29
N LYS A 2 -20.85 -1.58 -29.44
CA LYS A 2 -19.87 -2.64 -29.21
C LYS A 2 -19.66 -2.85 -27.70
N PHE A 3 -19.26 -4.05 -27.32
CA PHE A 3 -18.84 -4.27 -25.93
C PHE A 3 -17.56 -3.50 -25.62
N SER A 4 -17.46 -2.98 -24.39
CA SER A 4 -16.24 -2.37 -23.90
C SER A 4 -15.10 -3.38 -23.89
N LYS A 5 -13.91 -2.99 -24.37
CA LYS A 5 -12.71 -3.84 -24.32
C LYS A 5 -12.16 -4.04 -22.92
N TYR A 6 -12.65 -3.27 -21.95
CA TYR A 6 -12.30 -3.38 -20.54
C TYR A 6 -13.23 -4.28 -19.74
N ASN A 7 -14.16 -4.97 -20.42
CA ASN A 7 -14.99 -6.00 -19.83
C ASN A 7 -14.17 -7.27 -19.59
N ILE A 8 -14.17 -7.74 -18.37
CA ILE A 8 -13.50 -8.97 -17.91
C ILE A 8 -14.59 -9.89 -17.37
N ILE A 9 -14.65 -11.13 -17.85
CA ILE A 9 -15.57 -12.13 -17.33
C ILE A 9 -14.82 -13.10 -16.44
N HIS A 10 -15.34 -13.30 -15.25
CA HIS A 10 -14.90 -14.35 -14.34
C HIS A 10 -16.04 -15.33 -14.10
N THR A 11 -15.73 -16.62 -14.10
CA THR A 11 -16.69 -17.68 -13.74
C THR A 11 -16.30 -18.24 -12.40
N THR A 12 -17.21 -18.14 -11.42
CA THR A 12 -16.99 -18.64 -10.06
C THR A 12 -17.03 -20.17 -10.03
N GLU A 13 -16.59 -20.76 -8.94
CA GLU A 13 -16.69 -22.22 -8.69
C GLU A 13 -18.15 -22.72 -8.76
N ASN A 14 -19.12 -21.88 -8.38
CA ASN A 14 -20.55 -22.16 -8.45
C ASN A 14 -21.14 -21.97 -9.86
N GLN A 15 -20.30 -21.79 -10.89
CA GLN A 15 -20.70 -21.56 -12.28
C GLN A 15 -21.49 -20.25 -12.50
N GLU A 16 -21.42 -19.29 -11.56
CA GLU A 16 -21.93 -17.95 -11.77
C GLU A 16 -20.93 -17.14 -12.61
N HIS A 17 -21.44 -16.37 -13.56
CA HIS A 17 -20.60 -15.49 -14.38
C HIS A 17 -20.68 -14.06 -13.90
N ILE A 18 -19.52 -13.47 -13.61
CA ILE A 18 -19.38 -12.09 -13.18
C ILE A 18 -18.69 -11.30 -14.28
N LEU A 19 -19.32 -10.24 -14.74
CA LEU A 19 -18.74 -9.25 -15.63
C LEU A 19 -18.23 -8.06 -14.81
N PHE A 20 -16.94 -7.78 -14.93
CA PHE A 20 -16.32 -6.59 -14.34
C PHE A 20 -15.75 -5.69 -15.44
N ASN A 21 -16.17 -4.43 -15.48
CA ASN A 21 -15.56 -3.44 -16.36
C ASN A 21 -14.45 -2.69 -15.62
N SER A 22 -13.20 -2.96 -15.99
CA SER A 22 -12.03 -2.40 -15.30
C SER A 22 -11.81 -0.90 -15.54
N LEU A 23 -12.38 -0.32 -16.60
CA LEU A 23 -12.32 1.11 -16.88
C LEU A 23 -13.31 1.91 -16.03
N TRP A 24 -14.52 1.40 -15.85
CA TRP A 24 -15.61 2.10 -15.18
C TRP A 24 -15.92 1.57 -13.78
N GLY A 25 -15.41 0.37 -13.43
CA GLY A 25 -15.58 -0.30 -12.14
C GLY A 25 -16.99 -0.85 -11.93
N SER A 26 -17.79 -0.98 -12.98
CA SER A 26 -19.10 -1.61 -12.91
C SER A 26 -18.97 -3.13 -12.83
N THR A 27 -19.83 -3.77 -12.02
CA THR A 27 -19.84 -5.21 -11.82
C THR A 27 -21.25 -5.74 -11.97
N PHE A 28 -21.41 -6.88 -12.66
CA PHE A 28 -22.69 -7.53 -12.91
C PHE A 28 -22.56 -9.02 -12.72
N VAL A 29 -23.60 -9.65 -12.18
CA VAL A 29 -23.82 -11.08 -12.39
C VAL A 29 -24.53 -11.22 -13.73
N ILE A 30 -24.01 -12.05 -14.63
CA ILE A 30 -24.51 -12.20 -15.99
C ILE A 30 -24.96 -13.62 -16.26
N SER A 31 -25.95 -13.79 -17.14
CA SER A 31 -26.41 -15.10 -17.61
C SER A 31 -25.42 -15.73 -18.60
N PRO A 32 -25.49 -17.06 -18.81
CA PRO A 32 -24.69 -17.73 -19.85
C PRO A 32 -24.93 -17.17 -21.25
N SER A 33 -26.16 -16.71 -21.56
CA SER A 33 -26.49 -16.07 -22.82
C SER A 33 -25.78 -14.74 -23.02
N VAL A 34 -25.70 -13.92 -21.97
CA VAL A 34 -24.96 -12.65 -21.97
C VAL A 34 -23.46 -12.91 -22.13
N LYS A 35 -22.92 -13.91 -21.43
CA LYS A 35 -21.53 -14.33 -21.61
C LYS A 35 -21.24 -14.67 -23.07
N GLN A 36 -22.08 -15.49 -23.68
CA GLN A 36 -21.99 -15.86 -25.10
C GLN A 36 -22.06 -14.64 -26.03
N ALA A 37 -22.93 -13.68 -25.73
CA ALA A 37 -23.04 -12.42 -26.48
C ALA A 37 -21.71 -11.63 -26.45
N ILE A 38 -21.08 -11.53 -25.28
CA ILE A 38 -19.81 -10.83 -25.11
C ILE A 38 -18.67 -11.58 -25.82
N GLU A 39 -18.56 -12.89 -25.61
CA GLU A 39 -17.52 -13.74 -26.23
C GLU A 39 -17.61 -13.76 -27.76
N SER A 40 -18.83 -13.73 -28.30
CA SER A 40 -19.06 -13.63 -29.76
C SER A 40 -19.01 -12.20 -30.30
N SER A 41 -18.77 -11.20 -29.42
CA SER A 41 -18.80 -9.77 -29.77
C SER A 41 -20.10 -9.34 -30.47
N ASN A 42 -21.22 -9.98 -30.14
CA ASN A 42 -22.51 -9.75 -30.75
C ASN A 42 -23.55 -9.15 -29.80
N PRO A 43 -23.65 -7.80 -29.69
CA PRO A 43 -24.62 -7.15 -28.83
C PRO A 43 -26.08 -7.39 -29.15
N THR A 44 -26.39 -7.86 -30.36
CA THR A 44 -27.79 -8.11 -30.78
C THR A 44 -28.43 -9.30 -30.06
N LEU A 45 -27.63 -10.10 -29.37
CA LEU A 45 -28.09 -11.21 -28.54
C LEU A 45 -28.59 -10.78 -27.17
N LEU A 46 -28.36 -9.51 -26.77
CA LEU A 46 -28.82 -8.95 -25.50
C LEU A 46 -30.31 -8.58 -25.60
N THR A 47 -31.04 -8.77 -24.51
CA THR A 47 -32.38 -8.25 -24.35
C THR A 47 -32.37 -6.70 -24.28
N GLU A 48 -33.54 -6.06 -24.47
CA GLU A 48 -33.62 -4.59 -24.33
C GLU A 48 -33.23 -4.10 -22.94
N GLU A 49 -33.57 -4.84 -21.91
CA GLU A 49 -33.22 -4.49 -20.51
C GLU A 49 -31.72 -4.62 -20.28
N GLU A 50 -31.10 -5.70 -20.71
CA GLU A 50 -29.63 -5.89 -20.63
C GLU A 50 -28.88 -4.81 -21.43
N ASN A 51 -29.37 -4.48 -22.65
CA ASN A 51 -28.80 -3.39 -23.42
C ASN A 51 -28.84 -2.06 -22.67
N ARG A 52 -30.00 -1.68 -22.11
CA ARG A 52 -30.15 -0.44 -21.34
C ARG A 52 -29.22 -0.42 -20.13
N LEU A 53 -29.13 -1.54 -19.40
CA LEU A 53 -28.26 -1.67 -18.23
C LEU A 53 -26.79 -1.53 -18.62
N PHE A 54 -26.34 -2.23 -19.64
CA PHE A 54 -24.96 -2.24 -20.10
C PHE A 54 -24.52 -0.88 -20.66
N ILE A 55 -25.40 -0.17 -21.37
CA ILE A 55 -25.17 1.20 -21.82
C ILE A 55 -25.01 2.14 -20.61
N LYS A 56 -25.96 2.06 -19.66
CA LYS A 56 -25.94 2.93 -18.45
C LYS A 56 -24.62 2.82 -17.67
N TYR A 57 -24.01 1.65 -17.66
CA TYR A 57 -22.81 1.37 -16.88
C TYR A 57 -21.55 1.19 -17.75
N ASN A 58 -21.63 1.55 -19.03
CA ASN A 58 -20.53 1.53 -20.00
C ASN A 58 -19.89 0.14 -20.25
N ALA A 59 -20.63 -0.95 -20.00
CA ALA A 59 -20.24 -2.28 -20.43
C ALA A 59 -20.52 -2.48 -21.94
N LEU A 60 -21.48 -1.72 -22.49
CA LEU A 60 -21.79 -1.58 -23.92
C LEU A 60 -21.68 -0.09 -24.31
N ILE A 61 -20.96 0.22 -25.38
CA ILE A 61 -20.60 1.59 -25.77
C ILE A 61 -20.87 1.82 -27.27
N PRO A 62 -21.02 3.07 -27.74
CA PRO A 62 -21.09 3.39 -29.15
C PRO A 62 -19.86 2.93 -29.94
N ASP A 63 -20.03 2.56 -31.21
CA ASP A 63 -18.93 2.06 -32.04
C ASP A 63 -17.82 3.07 -32.25
N GLU A 64 -18.16 4.35 -32.35
CA GLU A 64 -17.25 5.48 -32.49
C GLU A 64 -16.48 5.83 -31.21
N TYR A 65 -16.86 5.25 -30.08
CA TYR A 65 -16.28 5.60 -28.79
C TYR A 65 -14.87 5.04 -28.64
N ASN A 66 -13.91 5.92 -28.40
CA ASN A 66 -12.51 5.53 -28.21
C ASN A 66 -12.14 5.45 -26.73
N GLU A 67 -12.25 4.27 -26.16
CA GLU A 67 -11.93 4.02 -24.75
C GLU A 67 -10.46 4.27 -24.40
N SER A 68 -9.54 4.15 -25.36
CA SER A 68 -8.13 4.46 -25.11
C SER A 68 -7.93 5.95 -24.83
N CYS A 69 -8.68 6.83 -25.48
CA CYS A 69 -8.64 8.26 -25.18
C CYS A 69 -9.15 8.56 -23.78
N ILE A 70 -10.21 7.87 -23.34
CA ILE A 70 -10.78 8.02 -22.00
C ILE A 70 -9.80 7.49 -20.95
N TYR A 71 -9.25 6.30 -21.18
CA TYR A 71 -8.20 5.76 -20.32
C TYR A 71 -7.03 6.75 -20.18
N ASN A 72 -6.51 7.26 -21.30
CA ASN A 72 -5.43 8.24 -21.30
C ASN A 72 -5.81 9.55 -20.58
N HIS A 73 -7.07 10.00 -20.73
CA HIS A 73 -7.55 11.16 -19.98
C HIS A 73 -7.52 10.92 -18.47
N PHE A 74 -8.05 9.82 -18.01
CA PHE A 74 -8.04 9.48 -16.57
C PHE A 74 -6.62 9.22 -16.06
N TYR A 75 -5.80 8.54 -16.84
CA TYR A 75 -4.39 8.31 -16.51
C TYR A 75 -3.63 9.62 -16.36
N ASN A 76 -3.75 10.51 -17.35
CA ASN A 76 -3.09 11.82 -17.30
C ASN A 76 -3.64 12.69 -16.16
N LYS A 77 -4.94 12.69 -15.93
CA LYS A 77 -5.56 13.39 -14.80
C LYS A 77 -5.07 12.85 -13.47
N SER A 78 -4.92 11.54 -13.33
CA SER A 78 -4.37 10.93 -12.11
C SER A 78 -2.88 11.26 -11.93
N ARG A 79 -2.10 11.27 -13.01
CA ARG A 79 -0.65 11.48 -12.98
C ARG A 79 -0.26 12.94 -12.85
N TYR A 80 -0.95 13.84 -13.58
CA TYR A 80 -0.55 15.25 -13.70
C TYR A 80 -1.54 16.23 -13.07
N GLY A 81 -2.74 15.79 -12.74
CA GLY A 81 -3.77 16.63 -12.12
C GLY A 81 -3.70 16.70 -10.60
N LYS A 82 -2.75 16.02 -9.97
CA LYS A 82 -2.60 16.04 -8.52
C LYS A 82 -1.89 17.31 -8.08
N LYS A 83 -2.55 18.05 -7.21
CA LYS A 83 -1.95 19.19 -6.51
C LYS A 83 -1.12 18.75 -5.28
N CYS A 84 -0.73 17.48 -5.22
CA CYS A 84 0.01 16.86 -4.13
C CYS A 84 1.35 16.35 -4.65
N LEU A 85 2.44 16.88 -4.10
CA LEU A 85 3.78 16.32 -4.24
C LEU A 85 3.98 15.27 -3.16
N THR A 86 4.14 14.00 -3.53
CA THR A 86 4.50 12.93 -2.58
C THR A 86 5.94 12.50 -2.80
N ALA A 87 6.70 12.44 -1.71
CA ALA A 87 8.08 11.99 -1.73
C ALA A 87 8.34 10.95 -0.63
N THR A 88 8.95 9.81 -1.00
CA THR A 88 9.51 8.86 -0.04
C THR A 88 10.97 9.23 0.21
N VAL A 89 11.33 9.49 1.46
CA VAL A 89 12.65 9.96 1.85
C VAL A 89 13.29 8.96 2.79
N LEU A 90 14.40 8.37 2.35
CA LEU A 90 15.19 7.43 3.15
C LEU A 90 16.09 8.22 4.09
N LEU A 91 15.78 8.14 5.40
CA LEU A 91 16.57 8.83 6.43
C LEU A 91 17.89 8.12 6.73
N THR A 92 17.90 6.80 6.57
CA THR A 92 19.07 5.95 6.82
C THR A 92 18.94 4.62 6.08
N TRP A 93 20.06 4.03 5.72
CA TRP A 93 20.14 2.64 5.28
C TRP A 93 20.35 1.67 6.46
N SER A 94 20.73 2.16 7.63
CA SER A 94 20.90 1.34 8.83
C SER A 94 19.57 0.81 9.34
N CYS A 95 19.59 -0.43 9.85
CA CYS A 95 18.45 -1.03 10.51
C CYS A 95 18.91 -1.79 11.77
N ASN A 96 18.10 -1.74 12.82
CA ASN A 96 18.31 -2.50 14.05
C ASN A 96 17.79 -3.94 13.97
N PHE A 97 17.09 -4.31 12.85
CA PHE A 97 16.61 -5.65 12.55
C PHE A 97 17.44 -6.33 11.44
N ARG A 98 17.30 -7.67 11.34
CA ARG A 98 17.86 -8.55 10.31
C ARG A 98 16.75 -9.44 9.75
N CYS A 99 15.75 -8.81 9.10
CA CYS A 99 14.63 -9.55 8.51
C CYS A 99 15.13 -10.45 7.39
N ILE A 100 14.71 -11.73 7.40
CA ILE A 100 15.20 -12.76 6.45
C ILE A 100 14.79 -12.52 5.00
N TYR A 101 13.79 -11.69 4.75
CA TYR A 101 13.25 -11.33 3.42
C TYR A 101 13.56 -9.88 3.02
N CYS A 102 14.48 -9.21 3.73
CA CYS A 102 14.72 -7.79 3.52
C CYS A 102 15.30 -7.49 2.14
N TYR A 103 14.56 -6.79 1.30
CA TYR A 103 15.00 -6.40 -0.04
C TYR A 103 16.09 -5.32 -0.03
N GLU A 104 16.28 -4.58 1.07
CA GLU A 104 17.33 -3.59 1.28
C GLU A 104 18.60 -4.19 1.90
N GLY A 105 18.66 -5.52 2.11
CA GLY A 105 19.80 -6.21 2.71
C GLY A 105 19.95 -5.97 4.20
N ALA A 106 18.85 -5.65 4.90
CA ALA A 106 18.78 -5.52 6.37
C ALA A 106 19.83 -4.59 6.99
N GLY A 107 20.25 -3.53 6.28
CA GLY A 107 21.28 -2.58 6.73
C GLY A 107 22.70 -3.12 6.69
N GLU A 108 22.95 -4.26 6.03
CA GLU A 108 24.30 -4.85 5.86
C GLU A 108 24.98 -4.37 4.57
N LEU A 109 24.19 -4.17 3.50
CA LEU A 109 24.71 -3.70 2.20
C LEU A 109 25.10 -2.23 2.24
N ARG A 110 24.38 -1.43 3.02
CA ARG A 110 24.61 0.00 3.21
C ARG A 110 24.26 0.39 4.63
N CYS A 111 25.01 1.32 5.23
CA CYS A 111 24.78 1.80 6.61
C CYS A 111 24.88 3.32 6.73
N GLU A 112 24.71 4.05 5.62
CA GLU A 112 24.81 5.50 5.60
C GLU A 112 23.58 6.15 6.25
N ASN A 113 23.83 7.20 7.03
CA ASN A 113 22.81 8.06 7.60
C ASN A 113 22.73 9.37 6.83
N MET A 114 21.53 9.87 6.62
CA MET A 114 21.32 11.21 6.10
C MET A 114 21.85 12.25 7.10
N THR A 115 22.56 13.26 6.61
CA THR A 115 23.00 14.41 7.42
C THR A 115 21.96 15.53 7.38
N LYS A 116 21.97 16.43 8.37
CA LYS A 116 21.10 17.62 8.37
C LYS A 116 21.30 18.49 7.13
N ASN A 117 22.53 18.64 6.64
CA ASN A 117 22.80 19.39 5.40
C ASN A 117 22.13 18.75 4.18
N ARG A 118 22.16 17.42 4.05
CA ARG A 118 21.47 16.70 2.98
C ARG A 118 19.95 16.79 3.13
N ALA A 119 19.44 16.70 4.35
CA ALA A 119 18.02 16.88 4.63
C ALA A 119 17.52 18.28 4.23
N GLY A 120 18.31 19.32 4.51
CA GLY A 120 18.02 20.69 4.05
C GLY A 120 18.03 20.82 2.53
N ALA A 121 19.00 20.20 1.86
CA ALA A 121 19.04 20.19 0.38
C ALA A 121 17.82 19.47 -0.22
N ILE A 122 17.40 18.34 0.38
CA ILE A 122 16.19 17.63 -0.04
C ILE A 122 14.94 18.48 0.20
N ALA A 123 14.81 19.13 1.35
CA ALA A 123 13.69 20.03 1.61
C ALA A 123 13.60 21.12 0.56
N ASN A 124 14.70 21.78 0.22
CA ASN A 124 14.76 22.82 -0.82
C ASN A 124 14.40 22.26 -2.23
N PHE A 125 14.83 21.04 -2.55
CA PHE A 125 14.45 20.36 -3.77
C PHE A 125 12.93 20.09 -3.83
N LEU A 126 12.34 19.59 -2.75
CA LEU A 126 10.89 19.35 -2.69
C LEU A 126 10.09 20.66 -2.78
N ILE A 127 10.57 21.72 -2.17
CA ILE A 127 9.99 23.06 -2.29
C ILE A 127 9.95 23.47 -3.76
N LYS A 128 11.09 23.42 -4.46
CA LYS A 128 11.17 23.74 -5.88
C LYS A 128 10.22 22.89 -6.73
N CYS A 129 10.19 21.59 -6.53
CA CYS A 129 9.25 20.69 -7.22
C CYS A 129 7.79 21.05 -6.96
N SER A 130 7.44 21.42 -5.72
CA SER A 130 6.09 21.86 -5.36
C SER A 130 5.69 23.18 -6.03
N GLU A 131 6.63 24.10 -6.22
CA GLU A 131 6.40 25.35 -6.94
C GLU A 131 6.18 25.10 -8.43
N GLU A 132 7.05 24.32 -9.06
CA GLU A 132 6.97 23.98 -10.49
C GLU A 132 5.66 23.25 -10.83
N GLN A 133 5.20 22.35 -9.95
CA GLN A 133 3.95 21.61 -10.11
C GLN A 133 2.71 22.39 -9.66
N ARG A 134 2.86 23.58 -9.08
CA ARG A 134 1.79 24.33 -8.42
C ARG A 134 1.04 23.50 -7.39
N GLY A 135 1.80 22.66 -6.67
CA GLY A 135 1.26 21.77 -5.64
C GLY A 135 0.69 22.54 -4.45
N GLU A 136 -0.42 22.08 -3.91
CA GLU A 136 -1.06 22.62 -2.70
C GLU A 136 -0.66 21.86 -1.45
N LEU A 137 -0.19 20.62 -1.63
CA LEU A 137 0.20 19.69 -0.55
C LEU A 137 1.57 19.10 -0.82
N ILE A 138 2.43 19.09 0.18
CA ILE A 138 3.67 18.30 0.22
C ILE A 138 3.45 17.15 1.23
N HIS A 139 3.51 15.93 0.74
CA HIS A 139 3.42 14.72 1.58
C HIS A 139 4.76 13.99 1.58
N VAL A 140 5.35 13.84 2.75
CA VAL A 140 6.65 13.17 2.94
C VAL A 140 6.44 11.83 3.65
N VAL A 141 6.85 10.73 3.03
CA VAL A 141 6.91 9.42 3.67
C VAL A 141 8.33 9.23 4.20
N LEU A 142 8.46 9.19 5.52
CA LEU A 142 9.72 8.88 6.21
C LEU A 142 9.95 7.38 6.13
N PHE A 143 11.08 6.98 5.55
CA PHE A 143 11.40 5.60 5.20
C PHE A 143 12.90 5.32 5.42
N GLY A 144 13.33 4.08 5.15
CA GLY A 144 14.72 3.64 5.18
C GLY A 144 14.85 2.24 5.75
N GLY A 145 16.04 1.82 6.15
CA GLY A 145 16.23 0.58 6.89
C GLY A 145 15.36 0.59 8.17
N GLU A 146 15.66 1.51 9.09
CA GLU A 146 14.77 1.91 10.18
C GLU A 146 14.86 3.43 10.38
N PRO A 147 13.86 4.20 9.94
CA PRO A 147 13.92 5.67 9.96
C PRO A 147 14.00 6.25 11.36
N LEU A 148 13.51 5.56 12.39
CA LEU A 148 13.58 6.04 13.77
C LEU A 148 15.02 6.09 14.32
N LEU A 149 15.98 5.40 13.71
CA LEU A 149 17.40 5.55 14.03
C LEU A 149 17.97 6.92 13.65
N ASN A 150 17.29 7.68 12.79
CA ASN A 150 17.72 9.00 12.32
C ASN A 150 16.55 10.00 12.28
N ILE A 151 15.59 9.86 13.18
CA ILE A 151 14.34 10.63 13.17
C ILE A 151 14.57 12.13 13.37
N ASP A 152 15.58 12.53 14.14
CA ASP A 152 15.92 13.95 14.36
C ASP A 152 16.25 14.69 13.06
N VAL A 153 16.88 13.99 12.11
CA VAL A 153 17.19 14.53 10.79
C VAL A 153 15.90 14.60 9.94
N GLY A 154 15.00 13.64 10.12
CA GLY A 154 13.65 13.68 9.53
C GLY A 154 12.87 14.90 10.03
N PHE A 155 12.83 15.13 11.34
CA PHE A 155 12.17 16.29 11.94
C PHE A 155 12.81 17.61 11.51
N HIS A 156 14.12 17.66 11.37
CA HIS A 156 14.81 18.85 10.83
C HIS A 156 14.33 19.17 9.40
N MET A 157 14.23 18.17 8.52
CA MET A 157 13.70 18.34 7.16
C MET A 157 12.23 18.80 7.15
N LEU A 158 11.40 18.13 7.95
CA LEU A 158 9.98 18.46 8.08
C LEU A 158 9.78 19.88 8.65
N GLY A 159 10.67 20.34 9.55
CA GLY A 159 10.66 21.70 10.07
C GLY A 159 10.84 22.75 8.98
N ILE A 160 11.81 22.56 8.09
CA ILE A 160 12.04 23.46 6.93
C ILE A 160 10.81 23.47 6.00
N LEU A 161 10.25 22.30 5.69
CA LEU A 161 9.06 22.17 4.84
C LEU A 161 7.83 22.82 5.49
N LYS A 162 7.64 22.67 6.80
CA LYS A 162 6.54 23.27 7.57
C LYS A 162 6.59 24.80 7.50
N GLU A 163 7.76 25.38 7.72
CA GLU A 163 7.95 26.84 7.64
C GLU A 163 7.61 27.38 6.23
N TYR A 164 8.11 26.71 5.19
CA TYR A 164 7.77 27.05 3.81
C TYR A 164 6.26 26.91 3.55
N CYS A 165 5.62 25.81 3.94
CA CYS A 165 4.21 25.58 3.71
C CYS A 165 3.32 26.61 4.40
N LEU A 166 3.67 27.03 5.63
CA LEU A 166 2.97 28.08 6.36
C LEU A 166 3.02 29.42 5.63
N THR A 167 4.19 29.81 5.13
CA THR A 167 4.37 31.07 4.41
C THR A 167 3.77 31.08 3.02
N SER A 168 3.68 29.93 2.37
CA SER A 168 3.18 29.75 1.00
C SER A 168 1.72 29.30 0.94
N HIS A 169 1.01 29.24 2.07
CA HIS A 169 -0.39 28.77 2.18
C HIS A 169 -0.59 27.38 1.58
N LYS A 170 0.38 26.48 1.78
CA LYS A 170 0.34 25.08 1.38
C LYS A 170 0.16 24.19 2.58
N GLU A 171 -0.21 22.94 2.36
CA GLU A 171 -0.33 21.94 3.41
C GLU A 171 0.92 21.05 3.45
N LEU A 172 1.41 20.75 4.66
CA LEU A 172 2.40 19.69 4.89
C LEU A 172 1.70 18.49 5.53
N GLN A 173 2.00 17.32 5.02
CA GLN A 173 1.67 16.04 5.65
C GLN A 173 2.90 15.15 5.71
N CYS A 174 2.99 14.31 6.71
CA CYS A 174 3.97 13.23 6.71
C CYS A 174 3.33 11.87 7.02
N SER A 175 4.10 10.83 6.81
CA SER A 175 3.79 9.45 7.16
C SER A 175 5.08 8.73 7.52
N LEU A 176 4.99 7.66 8.29
CA LEU A 176 6.14 6.89 8.73
C LEU A 176 5.95 5.41 8.38
N VAL A 177 6.98 4.79 7.84
CA VAL A 177 7.07 3.33 7.68
C VAL A 177 8.23 2.84 8.54
N THR A 178 7.93 2.05 9.56
CA THR A 178 8.89 1.64 10.59
C THR A 178 8.71 0.18 10.99
N ASN A 179 9.73 -0.41 11.59
CA ASN A 179 9.57 -1.69 12.28
C ASN A 179 8.86 -1.56 13.64
N GLY A 180 8.65 -0.33 14.14
CA GLY A 180 7.89 -0.01 15.34
C GLY A 180 8.62 -0.19 16.66
N SER A 181 9.79 -0.84 16.68
CA SER A 181 10.48 -1.21 17.94
C SER A 181 11.10 -0.02 18.72
N LEU A 182 11.20 1.13 18.07
CA LEU A 182 11.76 2.36 18.65
C LEU A 182 10.71 3.46 18.86
N LEU A 183 9.43 3.15 18.63
CA LEU A 183 8.36 4.11 18.88
C LEU A 183 8.26 4.46 20.37
N THR A 184 8.08 5.74 20.64
CA THR A 184 7.80 6.30 21.97
C THR A 184 6.72 7.38 21.81
N GLU A 185 6.03 7.71 22.89
CA GLU A 185 5.03 8.81 22.91
C GLU A 185 5.65 10.15 22.46
N GLU A 186 6.90 10.40 22.80
CA GLU A 186 7.64 11.59 22.39
C GLU A 186 7.81 11.66 20.86
N ILE A 187 8.19 10.54 20.24
CA ILE A 187 8.31 10.45 18.78
C ILE A 187 6.95 10.65 18.12
N VAL A 188 5.87 10.01 18.64
CA VAL A 188 4.52 10.15 18.10
C VAL A 188 4.03 11.60 18.22
N SER A 189 4.26 12.24 19.37
CA SER A 189 3.96 13.67 19.59
C SER A 189 4.74 14.56 18.61
N GLY A 190 6.01 14.23 18.35
CA GLY A 190 6.82 14.90 17.34
C GLY A 190 6.23 14.78 15.94
N LEU A 191 5.77 13.59 15.54
CA LEU A 191 5.13 13.34 14.26
C LEU A 191 3.82 14.13 14.10
N LEU A 192 3.03 14.24 15.16
CA LEU A 192 1.79 15.05 15.16
C LEU A 192 2.04 16.53 14.84
N ASN A 193 3.17 17.09 15.32
CA ASN A 193 3.56 18.47 15.01
C ASN A 193 3.76 18.72 13.50
N TYR A 194 3.95 17.66 12.71
CA TYR A 194 4.12 17.72 11.25
C TYR A 194 2.94 17.11 10.49
N ASN A 195 1.76 17.04 11.13
CA ASN A 195 0.53 16.53 10.51
C ASN A 195 0.68 15.11 9.96
N CYS A 196 1.25 14.21 10.78
CA CYS A 196 1.38 12.81 10.42
C CYS A 196 0.00 12.19 10.22
N LYS A 197 -0.21 11.54 9.05
CA LYS A 197 -1.50 10.96 8.69
C LYS A 197 -1.58 9.48 8.98
N PHE A 198 -0.49 8.77 8.76
CA PHE A 198 -0.44 7.36 9.10
C PHE A 198 0.97 6.90 9.51
N VAL A 199 0.99 5.85 10.30
CA VAL A 199 2.19 5.09 10.65
C VAL A 199 1.95 3.64 10.24
N GLN A 200 2.86 3.09 9.44
CA GLN A 200 2.87 1.68 9.09
C GLN A 200 3.90 0.95 9.94
N ILE A 201 3.45 -0.09 10.66
CA ILE A 201 4.30 -0.94 11.50
C ILE A 201 4.22 -2.37 10.96
N THR A 202 5.35 -3.09 10.89
CA THR A 202 5.35 -4.45 10.36
C THR A 202 5.36 -5.49 11.48
N LEU A 203 4.36 -6.41 11.46
CA LEU A 203 4.23 -7.53 12.40
C LEU A 203 3.78 -8.78 11.63
N ASP A 204 4.66 -9.77 11.45
CA ASP A 204 4.49 -10.83 10.44
C ASP A 204 3.84 -12.14 10.96
N GLY A 205 3.39 -12.19 12.19
CA GLY A 205 2.79 -13.40 12.76
C GLY A 205 2.83 -13.41 14.29
N PRO A 206 2.34 -14.47 14.92
CA PRO A 206 2.50 -14.70 16.36
C PRO A 206 3.98 -14.63 16.76
N GLU A 207 4.26 -14.46 18.04
CA GLU A 207 5.61 -14.18 18.56
C GLU A 207 6.69 -15.12 18.02
N TYR A 208 6.44 -16.43 18.03
CA TYR A 208 7.40 -17.44 17.57
C TYR A 208 7.70 -17.33 16.07
N ILE A 209 6.70 -16.99 15.23
CA ILE A 209 6.87 -16.77 13.80
C ILE A 209 7.57 -15.45 13.55
N HIS A 210 7.09 -14.37 14.18
CA HIS A 210 7.66 -13.05 14.00
C HIS A 210 9.14 -13.01 14.36
N ASN A 211 9.51 -13.59 15.51
CA ASN A 211 10.88 -13.61 16.01
C ASN A 211 11.85 -14.43 15.14
N CYS A 212 11.37 -15.44 14.40
CA CYS A 212 12.17 -16.15 13.39
C CYS A 212 12.39 -15.34 12.10
N ARG A 213 11.46 -14.44 11.76
CA ARG A 213 11.45 -13.71 10.50
C ARG A 213 12.09 -12.33 10.61
N ARG A 214 11.92 -11.68 11.74
CA ARG A 214 12.31 -10.28 12.00
C ARG A 214 13.19 -10.20 13.25
N VAL A 215 14.36 -10.81 13.15
CA VAL A 215 15.34 -10.88 14.26
C VAL A 215 15.98 -9.52 14.48
N ALA A 216 16.26 -9.16 15.73
CA ALA A 216 17.11 -8.00 16.04
C ALA A 216 18.57 -8.25 15.60
N LYS A 217 19.34 -7.19 15.44
CA LYS A 217 20.76 -7.28 15.06
C LYS A 217 21.59 -8.14 16.00
N ASP A 218 21.23 -8.20 17.27
CA ASP A 218 21.88 -9.02 18.30
C ASP A 218 21.34 -10.45 18.41
N GLY A 219 20.42 -10.84 17.51
CA GLY A 219 19.78 -12.15 17.50
C GLY A 219 18.58 -12.31 18.42
N SER A 220 18.23 -11.28 19.19
CA SER A 220 17.07 -11.33 20.09
C SER A 220 15.73 -11.23 19.35
N GLY A 221 14.65 -11.69 20.00
CA GLY A 221 13.30 -11.54 19.52
C GLY A 221 12.86 -10.07 19.52
N THR A 222 11.97 -9.71 18.60
CA THR A 222 11.52 -8.33 18.41
C THR A 222 10.02 -8.14 18.60
N PHE A 223 9.23 -9.22 18.68
CA PHE A 223 7.78 -9.17 18.75
C PHE A 223 7.26 -8.25 19.86
N GLN A 224 7.75 -8.40 21.08
CA GLN A 224 7.29 -7.62 22.23
C GLN A 224 7.59 -6.14 22.08
N LYS A 225 8.74 -5.77 21.48
CA LYS A 225 9.10 -4.37 21.21
C LYS A 225 8.18 -3.75 20.15
N VAL A 226 7.88 -4.50 19.10
CA VAL A 226 6.96 -4.05 18.04
C VAL A 226 5.53 -3.92 18.57
N LEU A 227 5.09 -4.90 19.35
CA LEU A 227 3.76 -4.89 19.99
C LEU A 227 3.61 -3.67 20.91
N HIS A 228 4.62 -3.36 21.71
CA HIS A 228 4.63 -2.16 22.55
C HIS A 228 4.49 -0.89 21.70
N GLY A 229 5.19 -0.78 20.56
CA GLY A 229 5.04 0.34 19.62
C GLY A 229 3.62 0.44 19.06
N ILE A 230 2.97 -0.69 18.75
CA ILE A 230 1.56 -0.72 18.31
C ILE A 230 0.64 -0.24 19.44
N THR A 231 0.88 -0.68 20.69
CA THR A 231 0.09 -0.26 21.86
C THR A 231 0.17 1.26 22.06
N ILE A 232 1.37 1.87 21.94
CA ILE A 232 1.51 3.32 21.97
C ILE A 232 0.66 3.98 20.89
N MET A 233 0.68 3.45 19.66
CA MET A 233 -0.11 4.02 18.56
C MET A 233 -1.63 3.93 18.78
N GLU A 234 -2.13 2.93 19.48
CA GLU A 234 -3.56 2.83 19.84
C GLU A 234 -4.01 4.03 20.71
N GLU A 235 -3.15 4.57 21.56
CA GLU A 235 -3.45 5.75 22.37
C GLU A 235 -3.63 7.02 21.51
N PHE A 236 -3.00 7.06 20.33
CA PHE A 236 -3.08 8.17 19.38
C PHE A 236 -4.03 7.91 18.19
N CYS A 237 -4.85 6.88 18.25
CA CYS A 237 -5.70 6.42 17.13
C CYS A 237 -6.69 7.48 16.60
N SER A 238 -7.10 8.45 17.44
CA SER A 238 -7.95 9.57 17.02
C SER A 238 -7.25 10.60 16.14
N GLN A 239 -5.91 10.59 16.09
CA GLN A 239 -5.08 11.60 15.44
C GLN A 239 -4.27 11.02 14.27
N ILE A 240 -3.79 9.78 14.41
CA ILE A 240 -2.95 9.09 13.41
C ILE A 240 -3.55 7.71 13.13
N HIS A 241 -3.69 7.38 11.85
CA HIS A 241 -4.08 6.02 11.44
C HIS A 241 -2.87 5.08 11.53
N THR A 242 -3.07 3.93 12.16
CA THR A 242 -2.04 2.88 12.24
C THR A 242 -2.38 1.75 11.29
N TYR A 243 -1.39 1.36 10.48
CA TYR A 243 -1.45 0.19 9.61
C TYR A 243 -0.47 -0.87 10.10
N ILE A 244 -0.98 -2.03 10.48
CA ILE A 244 -0.17 -3.21 10.77
C ILE A 244 0.05 -3.94 9.45
N ARG A 245 1.26 -3.82 8.92
CA ARG A 245 1.68 -4.52 7.70
C ARG A 245 2.08 -5.94 8.05
N ILE A 246 1.48 -6.92 7.39
CA ILE A 246 1.85 -8.34 7.47
C ILE A 246 2.46 -8.74 6.12
N ASN A 247 3.75 -9.09 6.11
CA ASN A 247 4.40 -9.60 4.91
C ASN A 247 4.15 -11.11 4.82
N VAL A 248 3.33 -11.51 3.85
CA VAL A 248 2.76 -12.85 3.71
C VAL A 248 3.63 -13.70 2.79
N ASP A 249 3.97 -14.90 3.24
CA ASP A 249 4.59 -15.96 2.44
C ASP A 249 4.21 -17.36 2.97
N LYS A 250 4.83 -18.41 2.44
CA LYS A 250 4.52 -19.80 2.81
C LYS A 250 4.76 -20.13 4.29
N ASN A 251 5.64 -19.37 4.97
CA ASN A 251 6.06 -19.70 6.34
C ASN A 251 5.13 -19.08 7.40
N ASN A 252 4.28 -18.11 7.02
CA ASN A 252 3.43 -17.45 8.00
C ASN A 252 1.95 -17.40 7.63
N VAL A 253 1.56 -17.68 6.39
CA VAL A 253 0.19 -17.55 5.92
C VAL A 253 -0.83 -18.23 6.84
N ASP A 254 -0.56 -19.46 7.25
CA ASP A 254 -1.46 -20.26 8.10
C ASP A 254 -1.54 -19.74 9.55
N SER A 255 -0.54 -18.95 9.98
CA SER A 255 -0.48 -18.41 11.35
C SER A 255 -1.07 -17.00 11.50
N ILE A 256 -1.42 -16.34 10.39
CA ILE A 256 -1.97 -14.98 10.40
C ILE A 256 -3.29 -14.89 11.18
N PRO A 257 -4.25 -15.82 11.04
CA PRO A 257 -5.47 -15.81 11.86
C PRO A 257 -5.16 -15.77 13.37
N MET A 258 -4.22 -16.58 13.85
CA MET A 258 -3.80 -16.56 15.25
C MET A 258 -3.21 -15.21 15.67
N LEU A 259 -2.45 -14.54 14.80
CA LEU A 259 -1.96 -13.18 15.08
C LEU A 259 -3.12 -12.21 15.26
N LEU A 260 -4.10 -12.23 14.35
CA LEU A 260 -5.25 -11.32 14.42
C LEU A 260 -6.08 -11.54 15.69
N ASP A 261 -6.30 -12.80 16.08
CA ASP A 261 -6.96 -13.15 17.36
C ASP A 261 -6.14 -12.61 18.55
N THR A 262 -4.81 -12.80 18.54
CA THR A 262 -3.92 -12.28 19.59
C THR A 262 -4.01 -10.76 19.71
N LEU A 263 -4.00 -10.03 18.59
CA LEU A 263 -4.11 -8.56 18.59
C LEU A 263 -5.46 -8.11 19.16
N LYS A 264 -6.53 -8.79 18.79
CA LYS A 264 -7.89 -8.53 19.30
C LYS A 264 -7.96 -8.75 20.82
N ASP A 265 -7.43 -9.87 21.30
CA ASP A 265 -7.41 -10.21 22.74
C ASP A 265 -6.59 -9.20 23.55
N LEU A 266 -5.57 -8.58 22.94
CA LEU A 266 -4.78 -7.51 23.54
C LEU A 266 -5.44 -6.12 23.44
N GLY A 267 -6.65 -6.03 22.88
CA GLY A 267 -7.39 -4.78 22.76
C GLY A 267 -6.93 -3.85 21.64
N ILE A 268 -6.12 -4.33 20.69
CA ILE A 268 -5.75 -3.60 19.49
C ILE A 268 -6.96 -3.58 18.54
N SER A 269 -7.65 -2.45 18.44
CA SER A 269 -8.94 -2.35 17.75
C SER A 269 -9.07 -1.19 16.76
N HIS A 270 -8.15 -0.23 16.79
CA HIS A 270 -8.16 0.94 15.91
C HIS A 270 -7.14 0.83 14.79
N SER A 271 -6.14 -0.03 14.94
CA SER A 271 -5.16 -0.32 13.88
C SER A 271 -5.80 -1.12 12.75
N GLN A 272 -5.48 -0.75 11.52
CA GLN A 272 -5.89 -1.50 10.33
C GLN A 272 -4.79 -2.48 9.92
N VAL A 273 -5.18 -3.63 9.36
CA VAL A 273 -4.23 -4.62 8.83
C VAL A 273 -4.11 -4.46 7.32
N ASP A 274 -2.89 -4.58 6.81
CA ASP A 274 -2.58 -4.62 5.37
C ASP A 274 -1.68 -5.82 5.06
N PHE A 275 -2.06 -6.61 4.04
CA PHE A 275 -1.32 -7.80 3.64
C PHE A 275 -0.42 -7.48 2.44
N GLY A 276 0.88 -7.68 2.61
CA GLY A 276 1.85 -7.55 1.55
C GLY A 276 2.49 -8.88 1.19
N ILE A 277 2.48 -9.20 -0.08
CA ILE A 277 3.08 -10.45 -0.55
C ILE A 277 4.60 -10.29 -0.63
N THR A 278 5.32 -11.18 0.07
CA THR A 278 6.78 -11.24 0.00
C THR A 278 7.22 -11.74 -1.38
N ARG A 279 8.18 -11.03 -1.98
CA ARG A 279 8.75 -11.36 -3.29
C ARG A 279 10.28 -11.29 -3.24
N ASP A 280 10.93 -12.01 -4.15
CA ASP A 280 12.38 -11.99 -4.39
C ASP A 280 12.77 -10.87 -5.37
N SER A 281 12.34 -9.64 -5.09
CA SER A 281 12.43 -8.50 -6.03
C SER A 281 13.85 -7.95 -6.23
N THR A 282 14.80 -8.28 -5.34
CA THR A 282 16.18 -7.78 -5.43
C THR A 282 17.20 -8.90 -5.18
N SER A 283 18.46 -8.67 -5.57
CA SER A 283 19.57 -9.60 -5.29
C SER A 283 19.75 -9.87 -3.78
N ALA A 284 19.41 -8.91 -2.92
CA ALA A 284 19.50 -9.05 -1.46
C ALA A 284 18.57 -10.12 -0.90
N CYS A 285 17.43 -10.37 -1.54
CA CYS A 285 16.44 -11.36 -1.12
C CYS A 285 16.26 -12.53 -2.09
N SER A 286 17.16 -12.68 -3.07
CA SER A 286 17.08 -13.75 -4.08
C SER A 286 17.08 -15.17 -3.49
N SER A 287 17.76 -15.39 -2.36
CA SER A 287 17.74 -16.65 -1.61
C SER A 287 16.35 -16.96 -0.98
N TYR A 288 15.48 -15.98 -0.89
CA TYR A 288 14.15 -16.11 -0.29
C TYR A 288 13.08 -16.63 -1.26
N LYS A 289 13.39 -16.78 -2.54
CA LYS A 289 12.46 -17.18 -3.60
C LYS A 289 11.63 -18.42 -3.29
N SER A 290 12.22 -19.43 -2.69
CA SER A 290 11.54 -20.70 -2.33
C SER A 290 10.38 -20.50 -1.33
N ASN A 291 10.43 -19.43 -0.56
CA ASN A 291 9.41 -19.08 0.46
C ASN A 291 8.27 -18.23 -0.10
N CYS A 292 8.43 -17.65 -1.30
CA CYS A 292 7.37 -16.85 -1.92
C CYS A 292 6.18 -17.74 -2.30
N LEU A 293 4.97 -17.19 -2.13
CA LEU A 293 3.74 -17.85 -2.55
C LEU A 293 3.64 -17.85 -4.09
N PRO A 294 3.17 -18.97 -4.71
CA PRO A 294 2.88 -19.00 -6.13
C PRO A 294 1.78 -17.99 -6.50
N GLU A 295 1.94 -17.30 -7.63
CA GLU A 295 1.01 -16.23 -8.04
C GLU A 295 -0.42 -16.73 -8.27
N GLU A 296 -0.56 -17.96 -8.71
CA GLU A 296 -1.85 -18.60 -9.00
C GLU A 296 -2.76 -18.74 -7.77
N TYR A 297 -2.19 -18.90 -6.56
CA TYR A 297 -2.95 -19.04 -5.30
C TYR A 297 -3.15 -17.72 -4.55
N LEU A 298 -2.49 -16.64 -4.98
CA LEU A 298 -2.55 -15.36 -4.25
C LEU A 298 -3.97 -14.77 -4.13
N PRO A 299 -4.83 -14.81 -5.17
CA PRO A 299 -6.18 -14.27 -5.06
C PRO A 299 -6.99 -14.95 -3.96
N ASP A 300 -6.94 -16.28 -3.87
CA ASP A 300 -7.71 -17.06 -2.91
C ASP A 300 -7.19 -16.84 -1.50
N ILE A 301 -5.87 -16.94 -1.31
CA ILE A 301 -5.20 -16.68 -0.03
C ILE A 301 -5.54 -15.28 0.49
N LEU A 302 -5.37 -14.25 -0.34
CA LEU A 302 -5.67 -12.89 0.07
C LEU A 302 -7.16 -12.69 0.37
N ASN A 303 -8.04 -13.31 -0.39
CA ASN A 303 -9.46 -13.26 -0.17
C ASN A 303 -9.86 -13.86 1.20
N GLU A 304 -9.28 -14.97 1.57
CA GLU A 304 -9.50 -15.60 2.89
C GLU A 304 -8.96 -14.73 4.02
N LEU A 305 -7.73 -14.23 3.89
CA LEU A 305 -7.12 -13.35 4.88
C LEU A 305 -7.91 -12.05 5.07
N TRP A 306 -8.39 -11.45 3.98
CA TRP A 306 -9.22 -10.24 4.06
C TRP A 306 -10.57 -10.51 4.72
N LYS A 307 -11.25 -11.63 4.40
CA LYS A 307 -12.49 -12.03 5.06
C LYS A 307 -12.30 -12.21 6.56
N TYR A 308 -11.21 -12.88 6.95
CA TYR A 308 -10.90 -13.09 8.36
C TYR A 308 -10.60 -11.77 9.08
N SER A 309 -9.83 -10.90 8.45
CA SER A 309 -9.49 -9.58 8.96
C SER A 309 -10.74 -8.69 9.15
N GLU A 310 -11.66 -8.70 8.18
CA GLU A 310 -12.92 -7.95 8.25
C GLU A 310 -13.84 -8.50 9.37
N ALA A 311 -13.96 -9.81 9.51
CA ALA A 311 -14.73 -10.45 10.57
C ALA A 311 -14.20 -10.11 11.97
N ASN A 312 -12.89 -9.82 12.09
CA ASN A 312 -12.24 -9.38 13.32
C ASN A 312 -12.09 -7.85 13.43
N MET A 313 -12.71 -7.07 12.54
CA MET A 313 -12.78 -5.60 12.51
C MET A 313 -11.45 -4.87 12.28
N PHE A 314 -10.39 -5.56 11.83
CA PHE A 314 -9.08 -4.94 11.54
C PHE A 314 -9.03 -4.22 10.19
N SER A 315 -9.89 -4.55 9.25
CA SER A 315 -9.94 -3.89 7.95
C SER A 315 -11.31 -4.08 7.31
N LYS A 316 -11.67 -3.13 6.47
CA LYS A 316 -12.78 -3.34 5.53
C LYS A 316 -12.23 -4.09 4.32
N TYR A 317 -13.01 -5.02 3.80
CA TYR A 317 -12.69 -5.72 2.57
C TYR A 317 -12.28 -4.71 1.49
N PRO A 318 -11.09 -4.88 0.84
CA PRO A 318 -10.65 -3.89 -0.12
C PRO A 318 -11.65 -3.82 -1.26
N GLN A 319 -12.30 -2.67 -1.40
CA GLN A 319 -13.08 -2.39 -2.60
C GLN A 319 -12.13 -2.41 -3.80
N PRO A 320 -12.52 -2.96 -4.94
CA PRO A 320 -11.70 -2.91 -6.14
C PRO A 320 -11.37 -1.45 -6.47
N MET A 321 -10.17 -1.03 -6.08
CA MET A 321 -9.72 0.35 -6.33
C MET A 321 -9.36 0.49 -7.80
N ARG A 322 -9.93 1.50 -8.46
CA ARG A 322 -9.47 1.96 -9.76
C ARG A 322 -8.07 2.55 -9.60
N LYS A 323 -7.05 1.70 -9.60
CA LYS A 323 -5.68 2.21 -9.67
C LYS A 323 -5.36 2.54 -11.13
N TRP A 324 -5.41 3.82 -11.44
CA TRP A 324 -4.91 4.37 -12.71
C TRP A 324 -3.37 4.45 -12.75
N THR A 325 -2.70 3.77 -11.85
CA THR A 325 -1.25 3.66 -11.80
C THR A 325 -0.79 2.49 -12.66
N CYS A 326 0.16 2.75 -13.54
CA CYS A 326 0.81 1.71 -14.32
C CYS A 326 1.50 0.71 -13.38
N LEU A 327 1.09 -0.56 -13.42
CA LEU A 327 1.76 -1.64 -12.70
C LEU A 327 3.19 -1.89 -13.20
N LEU A 328 3.56 -1.34 -14.37
CA LEU A 328 4.90 -1.43 -14.96
C LEU A 328 5.97 -0.62 -14.20
N TYR A 329 5.56 0.31 -13.32
CA TYR A 329 6.50 1.11 -12.53
C TYR A 329 7.11 0.40 -11.33
N THR A 330 6.69 -0.81 -11.02
CA THR A 330 7.20 -1.55 -9.85
C THR A 330 8.36 -2.50 -10.17
N SER A 331 8.62 -2.82 -11.45
CA SER A 331 9.71 -3.70 -11.85
C SER A 331 10.92 -2.97 -12.47
N ASP A 332 10.70 -1.87 -13.19
CA ASP A 332 11.76 -1.26 -14.00
C ASP A 332 12.42 -0.02 -13.37
N ALA A 333 11.81 0.58 -12.34
CA ALA A 333 12.37 1.76 -11.66
C ALA A 333 13.43 1.42 -10.59
N ALA A 334 13.72 0.15 -10.37
CA ALA A 334 14.75 -0.29 -9.43
C ALA A 334 16.11 -0.54 -10.14
N ASP A 335 16.15 -0.53 -11.48
CA ASP A 335 17.35 -0.83 -12.27
C ASP A 335 17.98 0.41 -12.96
N GLU A 336 17.42 1.61 -12.79
CA GLU A 336 18.00 2.90 -13.12
C GLU A 336 18.31 3.69 -11.83
#